data_cd437ae22cecfacf25e592a60a1c3399
#
_entry.id   cd437ae22cecfacf25e592a60a1c3399
#
_cell.length_a   1.000
_cell.length_b   1.000
_cell.length_c   1.000
_cell.angle_alpha   90.00
_cell.angle_beta   90.00
_cell.angle_gamma   90.00
#
_symmetry.space_group_name_H-M   'P 1'
#
loop_
_entity.id
_entity.type
_entity.pdbx_description
1 polymer ?
#
loop_
_entity_poly.entity_id
_entity_poly.type
_entity_poly.pdbx_seq_one_letter_code
_entity_poly.pdbx_strand_id
1 'polypeptide(L)'
;VSKAPRSDQARRFWGDDDSATPILHVDMDAFFAAVELRENPSLRDKPVIVGGSNGRGVVCAATYEARSYGVHSAMPVGQALRRCPQAIVLPVRHQLYSQVSKQVMGILGAITPQLEQLSIDEAFLDVSGSRRRLGSPCQIAANLRQQISQQLGVTASVGIGANKLIAKLASAHAKPDGMLLVPASATQEFLDLLPVGAMWGVGDKSERKLHEWGIDSVVDLRRTPRAQLERILGKAAAWHLYNLSRGIDNRPVSPVREEKSISTETTFDTYIHERAQARQVLLDQCHQCAIRLRKHGWQARVVGIKVRDGNFKTLTRSRTLAEPTDTARYLWEQVSELFAALPMPPQGIRLLGVRTESLVRADGAVQLSFDSDERSAKTEKAADAIRERWGAGLIGPAALLGTPKRN
;
A
#
# COMPACT_ATOMS: atom_id res chain seq x y z
N VAL A 1 -0.42 -1.14 -8.74
CA VAL A 1 0.06 -1.17 -10.13
C VAL A 1 1.08 -0.07 -10.30
N SER A 2 2.34 -0.46 -10.51
CA SER A 2 3.45 0.47 -10.73
C SER A 2 3.16 1.38 -11.92
N LYS A 3 3.29 2.71 -11.74
CA LYS A 3 3.38 3.69 -12.82
C LYS A 3 4.76 3.65 -13.52
N ALA A 4 5.65 2.78 -13.03
CA ALA A 4 7.01 2.70 -13.54
C ALA A 4 7.02 2.48 -15.06
N PRO A 5 7.81 3.22 -15.79
CA PRO A 5 7.96 3.03 -17.23
C PRO A 5 8.47 1.62 -17.51
N ARG A 6 8.04 1.06 -18.63
CA ARG A 6 8.41 -0.29 -19.07
C ARG A 6 9.23 -0.18 -20.35
N SER A 7 10.13 -1.13 -20.51
CA SER A 7 10.86 -1.33 -21.77
C SER A 7 10.26 -2.54 -22.50
N ASP A 8 9.78 -2.33 -23.73
CA ASP A 8 9.28 -3.44 -24.55
C ASP A 8 10.38 -4.45 -24.86
N GLN A 9 11.63 -3.99 -24.99
CA GLN A 9 12.80 -4.84 -25.22
C GLN A 9 13.09 -5.76 -24.02
N ALA A 10 12.68 -5.39 -22.81
CA ALA A 10 12.83 -6.22 -21.62
C ALA A 10 11.79 -7.35 -21.54
N ARG A 11 10.72 -7.27 -22.36
CA ARG A 11 9.68 -8.29 -22.47
C ARG A 11 10.02 -9.30 -23.57
N ARG A 12 11.12 -10.02 -23.36
CA ARG A 12 11.57 -11.06 -24.28
C ARG A 12 11.87 -12.34 -23.52
N PHE A 13 12.12 -13.42 -24.26
CA PHE A 13 12.70 -14.65 -23.69
C PHE A 13 14.14 -14.40 -23.31
N TRP A 14 14.49 -14.69 -22.04
CA TRP A 14 15.81 -14.48 -21.46
C TRP A 14 16.59 -15.78 -21.26
N GLY A 15 15.97 -16.92 -21.60
CA GLY A 15 16.46 -18.27 -21.32
C GLY A 15 15.52 -19.02 -20.38
N ASP A 16 15.83 -20.27 -20.13
CA ASP A 16 15.03 -21.21 -19.33
C ASP A 16 15.72 -21.66 -18.03
N ASP A 17 16.94 -21.17 -17.75
CA ASP A 17 17.67 -21.51 -16.53
C ASP A 17 17.07 -20.77 -15.31
N ASP A 18 16.21 -21.50 -14.61
CA ASP A 18 15.61 -21.04 -13.34
C ASP A 18 16.31 -21.61 -12.10
N SER A 19 17.48 -22.24 -12.26
CA SER A 19 18.21 -22.92 -11.18
C SER A 19 18.61 -21.99 -10.03
N ALA A 20 18.99 -20.75 -10.33
CA ALA A 20 19.43 -19.72 -9.38
C ALA A 20 18.41 -18.61 -9.16
N THR A 21 17.12 -18.84 -9.46
CA THR A 21 16.05 -17.80 -9.37
C THR A 21 14.90 -18.22 -8.44
N PRO A 22 15.15 -18.35 -7.14
CA PRO A 22 14.15 -18.88 -6.20
C PRO A 22 13.06 -17.87 -5.83
N ILE A 23 13.18 -16.60 -6.23
CA ILE A 23 12.24 -15.55 -5.80
C ILE A 23 11.18 -15.33 -6.87
N LEU A 24 9.91 -15.48 -6.47
CA LEU A 24 8.76 -15.10 -7.27
C LEU A 24 8.19 -13.78 -6.75
N HIS A 25 7.76 -12.91 -7.66
CA HIS A 25 6.90 -11.78 -7.36
C HIS A 25 5.58 -11.96 -8.09
N VAL A 26 4.50 -12.09 -7.34
CA VAL A 26 3.12 -12.24 -7.84
C VAL A 26 2.42 -10.90 -7.72
N ASP A 27 1.81 -10.42 -8.79
CA ASP A 27 1.10 -9.14 -8.83
C ASP A 27 -0.19 -9.33 -9.65
N MET A 28 -1.34 -9.13 -9.01
CA MET A 28 -2.64 -9.32 -9.64
C MET A 28 -2.88 -8.29 -10.74
N ASP A 29 -3.51 -8.69 -11.83
CA ASP A 29 -3.75 -7.82 -12.96
C ASP A 29 -4.98 -6.95 -12.74
N ALA A 30 -4.80 -5.62 -12.75
CA ALA A 30 -5.88 -4.64 -12.57
C ALA A 30 -6.82 -4.98 -11.40
N PHE A 31 -6.32 -5.45 -10.27
CA PHE A 31 -6.97 -6.25 -9.23
C PHE A 31 -8.41 -5.84 -8.92
N PHE A 32 -8.65 -4.60 -8.47
CA PHE A 32 -10.03 -4.18 -8.12
C PHE A 32 -10.95 -4.22 -9.33
N ALA A 33 -10.48 -3.80 -10.50
CA ALA A 33 -11.27 -3.88 -11.72
C ALA A 33 -11.53 -5.34 -12.12
N ALA A 34 -10.53 -6.22 -12.03
CA ALA A 34 -10.70 -7.65 -12.32
C ALA A 34 -11.74 -8.31 -11.40
N VAL A 35 -11.74 -7.98 -10.10
CA VAL A 35 -12.76 -8.45 -9.17
C VAL A 35 -14.16 -7.94 -9.54
N GLU A 36 -14.28 -6.67 -9.95
CA GLU A 36 -15.58 -6.13 -10.42
C GLU A 36 -16.07 -6.83 -11.70
N LEU A 37 -15.18 -7.11 -12.66
CA LEU A 37 -15.52 -7.84 -13.88
C LEU A 37 -15.93 -9.29 -13.61
N ARG A 38 -15.35 -9.91 -12.59
CA ARG A 38 -15.75 -11.25 -12.11
C ARG A 38 -17.19 -11.25 -11.59
N GLU A 39 -17.53 -10.27 -10.75
CA GLU A 39 -18.88 -10.12 -10.18
C GLU A 39 -19.91 -9.69 -11.24
N ASN A 40 -19.48 -8.96 -12.26
CA ASN A 40 -20.34 -8.49 -13.33
C ASN A 40 -19.71 -8.75 -14.71
N PRO A 41 -19.85 -9.96 -15.28
CA PRO A 41 -19.27 -10.34 -16.56
C PRO A 41 -19.72 -9.48 -17.75
N SER A 42 -20.85 -8.77 -17.66
CA SER A 42 -21.32 -7.87 -18.72
C SER A 42 -20.43 -6.63 -18.94
N LEU A 43 -19.50 -6.39 -18.01
CA LEU A 43 -18.51 -5.31 -18.08
C LEU A 43 -17.20 -5.74 -18.75
N ARG A 44 -17.06 -7.00 -19.13
CA ARG A 44 -15.87 -7.47 -19.87
C ARG A 44 -15.72 -6.68 -21.18
N ASP A 45 -14.47 -6.47 -21.57
CA ASP A 45 -14.08 -5.74 -22.78
C ASP A 45 -14.52 -4.26 -22.79
N LYS A 46 -15.02 -3.75 -21.66
CA LYS A 46 -15.39 -2.33 -21.51
C LYS A 46 -14.34 -1.57 -20.71
N PRO A 47 -14.14 -0.28 -21.01
CA PRO A 47 -13.32 0.56 -20.14
C PRO A 47 -14.02 0.79 -18.81
N VAL A 48 -13.49 0.19 -17.74
CA VAL A 48 -14.01 0.30 -16.37
C VAL A 48 -12.98 0.96 -15.47
N ILE A 49 -13.44 1.88 -14.63
CA ILE A 49 -12.67 2.58 -13.61
C ILE A 49 -13.28 2.27 -12.25
N VAL A 50 -12.49 1.79 -11.32
CA VAL A 50 -12.88 1.68 -9.92
C VAL A 50 -12.33 2.88 -9.16
N GLY A 51 -13.20 3.68 -8.55
CA GLY A 51 -12.79 4.91 -7.87
C GLY A 51 -13.96 5.72 -7.30
N GLY A 52 -13.72 6.98 -6.96
CA GLY A 52 -14.77 7.86 -6.44
C GLY A 52 -15.86 8.14 -7.48
N SER A 53 -17.11 7.81 -7.16
CA SER A 53 -18.26 7.90 -8.07
C SER A 53 -18.72 9.34 -8.40
N ASN A 54 -18.38 10.32 -7.56
CA ASN A 54 -18.89 11.71 -7.67
C ASN A 54 -17.98 12.65 -8.48
N GLY A 55 -17.15 12.13 -9.40
CA GLY A 55 -16.17 12.91 -10.16
C GLY A 55 -15.02 13.48 -9.31
N ARG A 56 -15.10 13.33 -8.00
CA ARG A 56 -14.05 13.63 -7.02
C ARG A 56 -13.41 12.31 -6.57
N GLY A 57 -12.18 12.37 -6.13
CA GLY A 57 -11.41 11.19 -5.75
C GLY A 57 -10.44 10.75 -6.85
N VAL A 58 -9.82 9.61 -6.63
CA VAL A 58 -8.78 9.06 -7.52
C VAL A 58 -9.21 7.71 -8.07
N VAL A 59 -8.65 7.36 -9.23
CA VAL A 59 -8.72 6.02 -9.80
C VAL A 59 -7.94 5.07 -8.87
N CYS A 60 -8.64 4.09 -8.29
CA CYS A 60 -8.00 3.03 -7.51
C CYS A 60 -7.48 1.91 -8.44
N ALA A 61 -8.28 1.53 -9.43
CA ALA A 61 -7.90 0.60 -10.49
C ALA A 61 -8.61 0.94 -11.79
N ALA A 62 -8.07 0.47 -12.91
CA ALA A 62 -8.67 0.62 -14.24
C ALA A 62 -8.39 -0.62 -15.06
N THR A 63 -9.34 -1.06 -15.89
CA THR A 63 -9.17 -2.13 -16.86
C THR A 63 -8.13 -1.76 -17.92
N TYR A 64 -7.60 -2.73 -18.64
CA TYR A 64 -6.63 -2.47 -19.69
C TYR A 64 -7.23 -1.66 -20.85
N GLU A 65 -8.52 -1.81 -21.12
CA GLU A 65 -9.29 -1.01 -22.06
C GLU A 65 -9.30 0.47 -21.64
N ALA A 66 -9.54 0.78 -20.37
CA ALA A 66 -9.44 2.16 -19.88
C ALA A 66 -7.99 2.69 -19.89
N ARG A 67 -7.01 1.82 -19.62
CA ARG A 67 -5.58 2.20 -19.68
C ARG A 67 -5.08 2.54 -21.08
N SER A 68 -5.65 1.96 -22.13
CA SER A 68 -5.31 2.32 -23.52
C SER A 68 -5.59 3.78 -23.84
N TYR A 69 -6.53 4.43 -23.10
CA TYR A 69 -6.80 5.87 -23.16
C TYR A 69 -5.90 6.70 -22.21
N GLY A 70 -4.86 6.09 -21.62
CA GLY A 70 -3.94 6.75 -20.71
C GLY A 70 -4.51 6.93 -19.29
N VAL A 71 -5.58 6.21 -18.91
CA VAL A 71 -6.09 6.17 -17.52
C VAL A 71 -5.16 5.30 -16.68
N HIS A 72 -4.83 5.77 -15.47
CA HIS A 72 -3.97 5.02 -14.54
C HIS A 72 -4.36 5.27 -13.07
N SER A 73 -3.94 4.39 -12.18
CA SER A 73 -4.15 4.52 -10.73
C SER A 73 -3.58 5.83 -10.19
N ALA A 74 -4.23 6.38 -9.16
CA ALA A 74 -3.97 7.68 -8.54
C ALA A 74 -4.27 8.90 -9.43
N MET A 75 -4.74 8.73 -10.69
CA MET A 75 -5.26 9.83 -11.50
C MET A 75 -6.58 10.33 -10.90
N PRO A 76 -6.85 11.67 -10.85
CA PRO A 76 -8.18 12.17 -10.51
C PRO A 76 -9.25 11.60 -11.45
N VAL A 77 -10.38 11.12 -10.90
CA VAL A 77 -11.45 10.50 -11.70
C VAL A 77 -11.98 11.46 -12.76
N GLY A 78 -12.14 12.75 -12.45
CA GLY A 78 -12.54 13.75 -13.45
C GLY A 78 -11.54 13.91 -14.62
N GLN A 79 -10.24 13.69 -14.38
CA GLN A 79 -9.24 13.66 -15.44
C GLN A 79 -9.34 12.36 -16.26
N ALA A 80 -9.56 11.23 -15.59
CA ALA A 80 -9.74 9.94 -16.23
C ALA A 80 -10.94 9.94 -17.20
N LEU A 81 -12.08 10.53 -16.77
CA LEU A 81 -13.28 10.67 -17.61
C LEU A 81 -13.08 11.62 -18.79
N ARG A 82 -12.22 12.64 -18.69
CA ARG A 82 -11.86 13.46 -19.86
C ARG A 82 -11.03 12.68 -20.90
N ARG A 83 -10.23 11.70 -20.44
CA ARG A 83 -9.43 10.86 -21.35
C ARG A 83 -10.24 9.71 -21.94
N CYS A 84 -11.16 9.15 -21.16
CA CYS A 84 -12.02 8.04 -21.57
C CYS A 84 -13.48 8.34 -21.15
N PRO A 85 -14.22 9.16 -21.92
CA PRO A 85 -15.59 9.57 -21.58
C PRO A 85 -16.58 8.42 -21.50
N GLN A 86 -16.35 7.35 -22.22
CA GLN A 86 -17.19 6.13 -22.22
C GLN A 86 -16.88 5.19 -21.05
N ALA A 87 -15.92 5.51 -20.17
CA ALA A 87 -15.58 4.64 -19.07
C ALA A 87 -16.71 4.54 -18.04
N ILE A 88 -16.97 3.31 -17.63
CA ILE A 88 -17.92 3.01 -16.55
C ILE A 88 -17.20 3.17 -15.21
N VAL A 89 -17.68 4.06 -14.35
CA VAL A 89 -17.11 4.28 -13.02
C VAL A 89 -17.86 3.48 -11.98
N LEU A 90 -17.14 2.63 -11.26
CA LEU A 90 -17.69 1.80 -10.17
C LEU A 90 -17.16 2.27 -8.82
N PRO A 91 -17.99 2.23 -7.77
CA PRO A 91 -17.56 2.55 -6.42
C PRO A 91 -16.58 1.49 -5.89
N VAL A 92 -15.75 1.89 -4.92
CA VAL A 92 -14.78 0.99 -4.29
C VAL A 92 -15.47 0.08 -3.28
N ARG A 93 -15.29 -1.24 -3.39
CA ARG A 93 -15.83 -2.27 -2.49
C ARG A 93 -14.71 -2.96 -1.70
N HIS A 94 -14.06 -2.22 -0.77
CA HIS A 94 -12.87 -2.69 -0.04
C HIS A 94 -13.03 -4.06 0.63
N GLN A 95 -14.20 -4.37 1.20
CA GLN A 95 -14.45 -5.65 1.86
C GLN A 95 -14.36 -6.82 0.87
N LEU A 96 -14.96 -6.67 -0.32
CA LEU A 96 -14.91 -7.67 -1.38
C LEU A 96 -13.48 -7.92 -1.83
N TYR A 97 -12.72 -6.85 -2.10
CA TYR A 97 -11.32 -6.99 -2.54
C TYR A 97 -10.45 -7.63 -1.46
N SER A 98 -10.69 -7.29 -0.20
CA SER A 98 -9.98 -7.92 0.94
C SER A 98 -10.28 -9.42 1.06
N GLN A 99 -11.52 -9.85 0.79
CA GLN A 99 -11.89 -11.28 0.78
C GLN A 99 -11.17 -12.02 -0.33
N VAL A 100 -11.18 -11.49 -1.55
CA VAL A 100 -10.47 -12.10 -2.69
C VAL A 100 -8.97 -12.14 -2.44
N SER A 101 -8.40 -11.05 -1.92
CA SER A 101 -6.98 -11.00 -1.53
C SER A 101 -6.60 -12.10 -0.54
N LYS A 102 -7.43 -12.33 0.49
CA LYS A 102 -7.18 -13.41 1.45
C LYS A 102 -7.17 -14.79 0.79
N GLN A 103 -8.05 -15.02 -0.18
CA GLN A 103 -8.07 -16.27 -0.95
C GLN A 103 -6.80 -16.41 -1.80
N VAL A 104 -6.36 -15.35 -2.49
CA VAL A 104 -5.07 -15.33 -3.21
C VAL A 104 -3.93 -15.64 -2.26
N MET A 105 -3.81 -14.92 -1.12
CA MET A 105 -2.73 -15.15 -0.15
C MET A 105 -2.78 -16.56 0.45
N GLY A 106 -3.96 -17.17 0.58
CA GLY A 106 -4.11 -18.57 0.96
C GLY A 106 -3.50 -19.54 -0.04
N ILE A 107 -3.72 -19.33 -1.34
CA ILE A 107 -3.10 -20.11 -2.43
C ILE A 107 -1.57 -19.96 -2.37
N LEU A 108 -1.08 -18.72 -2.24
CA LEU A 108 0.36 -18.45 -2.17
C LEU A 108 1.01 -19.08 -0.93
N GLY A 109 0.34 -18.99 0.22
CA GLY A 109 0.82 -19.59 1.49
C GLY A 109 0.88 -21.12 1.49
N ALA A 110 0.08 -21.80 0.66
CA ALA A 110 0.16 -23.24 0.48
C ALA A 110 1.43 -23.69 -0.29
N ILE A 111 2.05 -22.77 -1.04
CA ILE A 111 3.29 -23.02 -1.78
C ILE A 111 4.49 -22.99 -0.83
N THR A 112 4.61 -21.94 -0.04
CA THR A 112 5.75 -21.70 0.86
C THR A 112 5.34 -20.85 2.07
N PRO A 113 5.90 -21.13 3.27
CA PRO A 113 5.74 -20.24 4.42
C PRO A 113 6.56 -18.95 4.28
N GLN A 114 7.54 -18.89 3.36
CA GLN A 114 8.32 -17.70 3.05
C GLN A 114 7.53 -16.83 2.06
N LEU A 115 6.46 -16.23 2.56
CA LEU A 115 5.53 -15.35 1.84
C LEU A 115 5.57 -13.97 2.46
N GLU A 116 5.96 -12.95 1.69
CA GLU A 116 5.93 -11.54 2.10
C GLU A 116 4.85 -10.79 1.33
N GLN A 117 3.73 -10.52 1.98
CA GLN A 117 2.67 -9.71 1.40
C GLN A 117 3.06 -8.23 1.44
N LEU A 118 3.15 -7.59 0.27
CA LEU A 118 3.45 -6.15 0.16
C LEU A 118 2.21 -5.28 0.20
N SER A 119 1.16 -5.72 -0.47
CA SER A 119 -0.12 -5.03 -0.59
C SER A 119 -1.28 -6.02 -0.62
N ILE A 120 -2.48 -5.53 -0.91
CA ILE A 120 -3.68 -6.37 -1.09
C ILE A 120 -3.61 -7.25 -2.34
N ASP A 121 -2.73 -6.90 -3.30
CA ASP A 121 -2.67 -7.51 -4.64
C ASP A 121 -1.27 -8.00 -5.04
N GLU A 122 -0.25 -7.83 -4.19
CA GLU A 122 1.10 -8.28 -4.53
C GLU A 122 1.83 -8.93 -3.35
N ALA A 123 2.66 -9.92 -3.67
CA ALA A 123 3.47 -10.63 -2.70
C ALA A 123 4.76 -11.20 -3.32
N PHE A 124 5.79 -11.35 -2.48
CA PHE A 124 6.98 -12.15 -2.79
C PHE A 124 6.88 -13.54 -2.16
N LEU A 125 7.41 -14.53 -2.87
CA LEU A 125 7.59 -15.89 -2.38
C LEU A 125 9.06 -16.29 -2.57
N ASP A 126 9.65 -16.89 -1.55
CA ASP A 126 10.87 -17.69 -1.72
C ASP A 126 10.46 -19.16 -1.80
N VAL A 127 10.66 -19.73 -2.99
CA VAL A 127 10.28 -21.11 -3.27
C VAL A 127 11.44 -22.12 -3.16
N SER A 128 12.60 -21.69 -2.63
CA SER A 128 13.78 -22.55 -2.46
C SER A 128 13.44 -23.87 -1.78
N GLY A 129 12.70 -23.81 -0.67
CA GLY A 129 12.29 -24.99 0.12
C GLY A 129 11.19 -25.83 -0.51
N SER A 130 10.48 -25.30 -1.52
CA SER A 130 9.32 -25.95 -2.15
C SER A 130 9.66 -26.71 -3.43
N ARG A 131 10.86 -26.50 -3.99
CA ARG A 131 11.27 -27.03 -5.30
C ARG A 131 11.19 -28.55 -5.39
N ARG A 132 11.61 -29.28 -4.34
CA ARG A 132 11.55 -30.77 -4.33
C ARG A 132 10.12 -31.31 -4.44
N ARG A 133 9.15 -30.59 -3.90
CA ARG A 133 7.73 -30.98 -3.85
C ARG A 133 6.95 -30.50 -5.07
N LEU A 134 7.23 -29.29 -5.54
CA LEU A 134 6.38 -28.57 -6.51
C LEU A 134 7.05 -28.34 -7.86
N GLY A 135 8.32 -28.72 -8.02
CA GLY A 135 9.07 -28.51 -9.26
C GLY A 135 9.88 -27.21 -9.28
N SER A 136 10.29 -26.81 -10.46
CA SER A 136 11.12 -25.63 -10.67
C SER A 136 10.34 -24.32 -10.40
N PRO A 137 11.02 -23.18 -10.15
CA PRO A 137 10.37 -21.90 -9.98
C PRO A 137 9.39 -21.55 -11.11
N CYS A 138 9.72 -21.84 -12.36
CA CYS A 138 8.84 -21.65 -13.51
C CYS A 138 7.60 -22.54 -13.46
N GLN A 139 7.75 -23.80 -13.09
CA GLN A 139 6.62 -24.73 -12.92
C GLN A 139 5.70 -24.27 -11.78
N ILE A 140 6.27 -23.87 -10.65
CA ILE A 140 5.51 -23.32 -9.52
C ILE A 140 4.73 -22.06 -9.97
N ALA A 141 5.38 -21.13 -10.67
CA ALA A 141 4.76 -19.91 -11.15
C ALA A 141 3.63 -20.18 -12.16
N ALA A 142 3.81 -21.12 -13.08
CA ALA A 142 2.76 -21.50 -14.03
C ALA A 142 1.54 -22.12 -13.31
N ASN A 143 1.78 -23.05 -12.38
CA ASN A 143 0.73 -23.74 -11.63
C ASN A 143 -0.05 -22.77 -10.74
N LEU A 144 0.62 -21.85 -10.05
CA LEU A 144 -0.06 -20.87 -9.20
C LEU A 144 -0.94 -19.91 -10.00
N ARG A 145 -0.47 -19.43 -11.18
CA ARG A 145 -1.27 -18.58 -12.06
C ARG A 145 -2.53 -19.30 -12.53
N GLN A 146 -2.38 -20.55 -12.96
CA GLN A 146 -3.51 -21.39 -13.36
C GLN A 146 -4.49 -21.60 -12.20
N GLN A 147 -4.00 -21.90 -11.00
CA GLN A 147 -4.83 -22.08 -9.82
C GLN A 147 -5.61 -20.82 -9.43
N ILE A 148 -4.95 -19.66 -9.44
CA ILE A 148 -5.60 -18.36 -9.17
C ILE A 148 -6.71 -18.10 -10.20
N SER A 149 -6.42 -18.27 -11.48
CA SER A 149 -7.40 -18.04 -12.55
C SER A 149 -8.60 -18.98 -12.46
N GLN A 150 -8.37 -20.29 -12.26
CA GLN A 150 -9.44 -21.28 -12.18
C GLN A 150 -10.30 -21.16 -10.94
N GLN A 151 -9.70 -20.91 -9.78
CA GLN A 151 -10.44 -20.86 -8.51
C GLN A 151 -11.07 -19.49 -8.23
N LEU A 152 -10.42 -18.42 -8.66
CA LEU A 152 -10.84 -17.08 -8.28
C LEU A 152 -11.34 -16.22 -9.46
N GLY A 153 -11.19 -16.67 -10.70
CA GLY A 153 -11.63 -15.94 -11.89
C GLY A 153 -10.92 -14.59 -12.11
N VAL A 154 -9.72 -14.44 -11.58
CA VAL A 154 -8.84 -13.26 -11.75
C VAL A 154 -7.46 -13.70 -12.21
N THR A 155 -6.70 -12.83 -12.87
CA THR A 155 -5.37 -13.18 -13.38
C THR A 155 -4.25 -12.56 -12.55
N ALA A 156 -3.09 -13.19 -12.59
CA ALA A 156 -1.88 -12.72 -11.95
C ALA A 156 -0.69 -12.77 -12.91
N SER A 157 0.14 -11.76 -12.87
CA SER A 157 1.43 -11.76 -13.55
C SER A 157 2.55 -12.08 -12.57
N VAL A 158 3.47 -12.95 -12.99
CA VAL A 158 4.53 -13.46 -12.13
C VAL A 158 5.90 -13.15 -12.73
N GLY A 159 6.76 -12.55 -11.93
CA GLY A 159 8.18 -12.41 -12.24
C GLY A 159 9.00 -13.38 -11.43
N ILE A 160 10.01 -13.98 -12.06
CA ILE A 160 10.92 -14.95 -11.49
C ILE A 160 12.33 -14.40 -11.59
N GLY A 161 13.07 -14.37 -10.48
CA GLY A 161 14.40 -13.80 -10.47
C GLY A 161 15.26 -14.26 -9.29
N ALA A 162 16.54 -13.90 -9.35
CA ALA A 162 17.51 -14.28 -8.31
C ALA A 162 17.26 -13.57 -6.96
N ASN A 163 16.58 -12.42 -6.98
CA ASN A 163 16.27 -11.62 -5.80
C ASN A 163 14.95 -10.85 -5.99
N LYS A 164 14.53 -10.12 -4.93
CA LYS A 164 13.26 -9.39 -4.91
C LYS A 164 13.18 -8.30 -5.98
N LEU A 165 14.27 -7.57 -6.23
CA LEU A 165 14.31 -6.54 -7.27
C LEU A 165 13.97 -7.13 -8.64
N ILE A 166 14.71 -8.16 -9.04
CA ILE A 166 14.58 -8.76 -10.37
C ILE A 166 13.20 -9.39 -10.54
N ALA A 167 12.73 -10.15 -9.55
CA ALA A 167 11.39 -10.74 -9.59
C ALA A 167 10.29 -9.67 -9.74
N LYS A 168 10.39 -8.52 -9.02
CA LYS A 168 9.40 -7.44 -9.11
C LYS A 168 9.44 -6.73 -10.48
N LEU A 169 10.62 -6.45 -10.99
CA LEU A 169 10.77 -5.84 -12.32
C LEU A 169 10.27 -6.78 -13.42
N ALA A 170 10.58 -8.07 -13.31
CA ALA A 170 10.11 -9.09 -14.24
C ALA A 170 8.57 -9.20 -14.24
N SER A 171 7.91 -9.22 -13.07
CA SER A 171 6.45 -9.26 -13.01
C SER A 171 5.80 -8.04 -13.66
N ALA A 172 6.38 -6.84 -13.49
CA ALA A 172 5.89 -5.63 -14.14
C ALA A 172 5.95 -5.73 -15.68
N HIS A 173 6.98 -6.37 -16.23
CA HIS A 173 7.12 -6.60 -17.67
C HIS A 173 6.31 -7.81 -18.17
N ALA A 174 5.95 -8.74 -17.29
CA ALA A 174 5.08 -9.87 -17.62
C ALA A 174 3.60 -9.47 -17.85
N LYS A 175 3.15 -8.33 -17.30
CA LYS A 175 1.74 -7.89 -17.39
C LYS A 175 1.27 -7.60 -18.81
N PRO A 176 -0.02 -7.92 -19.15
CA PRO A 176 -1.00 -8.65 -18.32
C PRO A 176 -0.86 -10.17 -18.46
N ASP A 177 -1.39 -10.90 -17.47
CA ASP A 177 -1.56 -12.36 -17.43
C ASP A 177 -0.36 -13.13 -17.97
N GLY A 178 0.84 -12.72 -17.54
CA GLY A 178 2.10 -13.22 -18.05
C GLY A 178 3.00 -13.78 -16.97
N MET A 179 4.07 -14.41 -17.44
CA MET A 179 5.17 -14.89 -16.62
C MET A 179 6.48 -14.52 -17.29
N LEU A 180 7.43 -13.99 -16.53
CA LEU A 180 8.76 -13.64 -17.04
C LEU A 180 9.84 -14.16 -16.09
N LEU A 181 10.67 -15.06 -16.60
CA LEU A 181 11.91 -15.46 -15.97
C LEU A 181 13.05 -14.54 -16.42
N VAL A 182 13.81 -14.04 -15.46
CA VAL A 182 15.12 -13.42 -15.71
C VAL A 182 16.19 -14.27 -15.01
N PRO A 183 16.92 -15.13 -15.76
CA PRO A 183 18.01 -15.92 -15.22
C PRO A 183 19.06 -15.07 -14.51
N ALA A 184 19.74 -15.64 -13.53
CA ALA A 184 20.77 -14.91 -12.78
C ALA A 184 21.88 -14.35 -13.69
N SER A 185 22.26 -15.09 -14.73
CA SER A 185 23.24 -14.68 -15.74
C SER A 185 22.79 -13.48 -16.59
N ALA A 186 21.47 -13.32 -16.82
CA ALA A 186 20.89 -12.27 -17.63
C ALA A 186 20.52 -11.00 -16.82
N THR A 187 20.69 -11.04 -15.49
CA THR A 187 20.28 -9.94 -14.58
C THR A 187 20.79 -8.58 -15.04
N GLN A 188 22.05 -8.47 -15.41
CA GLN A 188 22.64 -7.18 -15.75
C GLN A 188 22.14 -6.68 -17.12
N GLU A 189 22.05 -7.54 -18.11
CA GLU A 189 21.52 -7.22 -19.43
C GLU A 189 20.05 -6.80 -19.36
N PHE A 190 19.23 -7.45 -18.53
CA PHE A 190 17.85 -7.07 -18.27
C PHE A 190 17.76 -5.66 -17.67
N LEU A 191 18.57 -5.36 -16.65
CA LEU A 191 18.61 -4.05 -16.02
C LEU A 191 19.05 -2.93 -16.98
N ASP A 192 19.97 -3.23 -17.90
CA ASP A 192 20.52 -2.27 -18.84
C ASP A 192 19.49 -1.74 -19.86
N LEU A 193 18.41 -2.48 -20.06
CA LEU A 193 17.30 -2.07 -20.93
C LEU A 193 16.28 -1.13 -20.25
N LEU A 194 16.45 -0.88 -18.94
CA LEU A 194 15.43 -0.21 -18.17
C LEU A 194 15.73 1.29 -18.00
N PRO A 195 14.71 2.16 -18.12
CA PRO A 195 14.81 3.54 -17.69
C PRO A 195 14.94 3.64 -16.18
N VAL A 196 15.53 4.73 -15.69
CA VAL A 196 15.78 4.92 -14.25
C VAL A 196 14.51 4.93 -13.42
N GLY A 197 13.39 5.44 -13.97
CA GLY A 197 12.08 5.45 -13.34
C GLY A 197 11.47 4.05 -13.13
N ALA A 198 11.98 3.01 -13.80
CA ALA A 198 11.56 1.64 -13.58
C ALA A 198 12.09 1.05 -12.26
N MET A 199 13.16 1.63 -11.71
CA MET A 199 13.82 1.09 -10.53
C MET A 199 12.96 1.19 -9.27
N TRP A 200 12.90 0.09 -8.55
CA TRP A 200 12.16 0.05 -7.28
C TRP A 200 12.74 1.05 -6.27
N GLY A 201 11.89 1.99 -5.84
CA GLY A 201 12.26 3.09 -4.94
C GLY A 201 12.50 4.42 -5.65
N VAL A 202 12.46 4.46 -6.97
CA VAL A 202 12.44 5.71 -7.75
C VAL A 202 10.98 6.11 -8.00
N GLY A 203 10.56 7.19 -7.35
CA GLY A 203 9.28 7.85 -7.61
C GLY A 203 9.47 9.15 -8.36
N ASP A 204 8.37 9.77 -8.82
CA ASP A 204 8.35 10.97 -9.69
C ASP A 204 9.33 12.09 -9.27
N LYS A 205 9.51 12.29 -7.94
CA LYS A 205 10.44 13.33 -7.43
C LYS A 205 11.91 12.93 -7.60
N SER A 206 12.22 11.66 -7.33
CA SER A 206 13.58 11.14 -7.48
C SER A 206 13.95 11.00 -8.94
N GLU A 207 13.02 10.56 -9.77
CA GLU A 207 13.18 10.44 -11.22
C GLU A 207 13.50 11.80 -11.83
N ARG A 208 12.71 12.84 -11.55
CA ARG A 208 13.00 14.22 -12.02
C ARG A 208 14.38 14.70 -11.63
N LYS A 209 14.77 14.51 -10.36
CA LYS A 209 16.12 14.89 -9.90
C LYS A 209 17.21 14.15 -10.65
N LEU A 210 17.04 12.86 -10.94
CA LEU A 210 18.00 12.07 -11.69
C LEU A 210 18.11 12.58 -13.14
N HIS A 211 16.99 12.86 -13.81
CA HIS A 211 16.97 13.45 -15.16
C HIS A 211 17.66 14.82 -15.23
N GLU A 212 17.49 15.68 -14.22
CA GLU A 212 18.19 16.98 -14.11
C GLU A 212 19.72 16.82 -14.11
N TRP A 213 20.22 15.63 -13.77
CA TRP A 213 21.64 15.28 -13.76
C TRP A 213 22.06 14.39 -14.93
N GLY A 214 21.20 14.21 -15.93
CA GLY A 214 21.47 13.38 -17.12
C GLY A 214 21.50 11.88 -16.81
N ILE A 215 20.78 11.42 -15.77
CA ILE A 215 20.67 10.01 -15.38
C ILE A 215 19.29 9.54 -15.79
N ASP A 216 19.19 8.98 -17.01
CA ASP A 216 17.92 8.60 -17.63
C ASP A 216 17.68 7.08 -17.61
N SER A 217 18.74 6.31 -17.56
CA SER A 217 18.73 4.85 -17.60
C SER A 217 19.37 4.23 -16.37
N VAL A 218 19.12 2.92 -16.17
CA VAL A 218 19.83 2.13 -15.13
C VAL A 218 21.31 2.05 -15.41
N VAL A 219 21.73 2.11 -16.67
CA VAL A 219 23.15 2.18 -17.08
C VAL A 219 23.79 3.47 -16.58
N ASP A 220 23.13 4.62 -16.79
CA ASP A 220 23.64 5.90 -16.31
C ASP A 220 23.71 5.92 -14.77
N LEU A 221 22.66 5.42 -14.10
CA LEU A 221 22.63 5.29 -12.66
C LEU A 221 23.81 4.45 -12.13
N ARG A 222 24.11 3.33 -12.79
CA ARG A 222 25.22 2.43 -12.42
C ARG A 222 26.60 3.07 -12.64
N ARG A 223 26.75 3.86 -13.71
CA ARG A 223 27.99 4.57 -14.05
C ARG A 223 28.25 5.76 -13.13
N THR A 224 27.19 6.32 -12.55
CA THR A 224 27.30 7.50 -11.69
C THR A 224 28.00 7.15 -10.37
N PRO A 225 29.05 7.90 -9.98
CA PRO A 225 29.74 7.70 -8.70
C PRO A 225 28.78 7.84 -7.52
N ARG A 226 28.93 6.98 -6.50
CA ARG A 226 28.07 6.99 -5.32
C ARG A 226 28.03 8.36 -4.63
N ALA A 227 29.14 9.04 -4.52
CA ALA A 227 29.21 10.37 -3.91
C ALA A 227 28.34 11.41 -4.65
N GLN A 228 28.20 11.30 -5.97
CA GLN A 228 27.31 12.14 -6.77
C GLN A 228 25.85 11.77 -6.51
N LEU A 229 25.50 10.48 -6.46
CA LEU A 229 24.15 10.03 -6.11
C LEU A 229 23.74 10.49 -4.70
N GLU A 230 24.68 10.52 -3.74
CA GLU A 230 24.42 11.01 -2.39
C GLU A 230 24.07 12.50 -2.36
N ARG A 231 24.68 13.31 -3.23
CA ARG A 231 24.33 14.74 -3.38
C ARG A 231 22.92 14.93 -3.96
N ILE A 232 22.51 14.08 -4.90
CA ILE A 232 21.20 14.16 -5.59
C ILE A 232 20.06 13.67 -4.70
N LEU A 233 20.24 12.50 -4.05
CA LEU A 233 19.18 11.73 -3.42
C LEU A 233 19.29 11.62 -1.90
N GLY A 234 20.43 11.98 -1.33
CA GLY A 234 20.79 11.72 0.06
C GLY A 234 21.36 10.30 0.26
N LYS A 235 22.09 10.10 1.37
CA LYS A 235 22.92 8.89 1.63
C LYS A 235 22.12 7.57 1.50
N ALA A 236 20.97 7.46 2.14
CA ALA A 236 20.22 6.20 2.19
C ALA A 236 19.67 5.78 0.81
N ALA A 237 19.05 6.70 0.07
CA ALA A 237 18.50 6.42 -1.25
C ALA A 237 19.63 6.16 -2.28
N ALA A 238 20.72 6.91 -2.21
CA ALA A 238 21.88 6.72 -3.07
C ALA A 238 22.51 5.33 -2.87
N TRP A 239 22.75 4.92 -1.61
CA TRP A 239 23.25 3.57 -1.31
C TRP A 239 22.35 2.47 -1.84
N HIS A 240 21.05 2.63 -1.62
CA HIS A 240 20.06 1.66 -2.08
C HIS A 240 20.10 1.52 -3.60
N LEU A 241 19.93 2.62 -4.34
CA LEU A 241 19.90 2.60 -5.80
C LEU A 241 21.22 2.21 -6.44
N TYR A 242 22.35 2.58 -5.82
CA TYR A 242 23.69 2.15 -6.25
C TYR A 242 23.81 0.62 -6.28
N ASN A 243 23.33 -0.07 -5.25
CA ASN A 243 23.34 -1.53 -5.21
C ASN A 243 22.32 -2.13 -6.20
N LEU A 244 21.09 -1.61 -6.19
CA LEU A 244 20.03 -2.11 -7.07
C LEU A 244 20.41 -2.00 -8.55
N SER A 245 21.07 -0.92 -8.99
CA SER A 245 21.52 -0.77 -10.39
C SER A 245 22.55 -1.82 -10.83
N ARG A 246 23.16 -2.51 -9.86
CA ARG A 246 24.11 -3.62 -10.05
C ARG A 246 23.47 -5.00 -9.86
N GLY A 247 22.14 -5.03 -9.73
CA GLY A 247 21.41 -6.28 -9.49
C GLY A 247 21.55 -6.82 -8.05
N ILE A 248 22.13 -6.03 -7.14
CA ILE A 248 22.39 -6.46 -5.75
C ILE A 248 21.20 -6.07 -4.89
N ASP A 249 20.43 -7.07 -4.45
CA ASP A 249 19.34 -6.92 -3.49
C ASP A 249 19.36 -8.09 -2.50
N ASN A 250 19.98 -7.88 -1.35
CA ASN A 250 20.15 -8.90 -0.32
C ASN A 250 18.99 -8.96 0.69
N ARG A 251 17.88 -8.26 0.43
CA ARG A 251 16.70 -8.30 1.31
C ARG A 251 16.04 -9.68 1.20
N PRO A 252 15.91 -10.44 2.30
CA PRO A 252 15.20 -11.71 2.27
C PRO A 252 13.70 -11.49 2.08
N VAL A 253 12.99 -12.53 1.67
CA VAL A 253 11.53 -12.60 1.77
C VAL A 253 11.19 -12.79 3.24
N SER A 254 10.48 -11.83 3.85
CA SER A 254 10.15 -11.83 5.27
C SER A 254 8.64 -12.00 5.48
N PRO A 255 8.20 -13.13 6.05
CA PRO A 255 6.79 -13.37 6.36
C PRO A 255 6.24 -12.43 7.44
N VAL A 256 7.12 -11.89 8.27
CA VAL A 256 6.73 -11.05 9.41
C VAL A 256 6.98 -9.59 9.06
N ARG A 257 5.91 -8.80 9.06
CA ARG A 257 5.99 -7.36 8.96
C ARG A 257 5.60 -6.74 10.30
N GLU A 258 6.53 -6.07 10.93
CA GLU A 258 6.23 -5.30 12.13
C GLU A 258 5.44 -4.04 11.77
N GLU A 259 4.30 -3.86 12.41
CA GLU A 259 3.52 -2.63 12.33
C GLU A 259 4.27 -1.49 13.03
N LYS A 260 4.60 -0.44 12.30
CA LYS A 260 5.32 0.73 12.84
C LYS A 260 4.40 1.84 13.29
N SER A 261 3.21 1.90 12.72
CA SER A 261 2.21 2.93 13.02
C SER A 261 0.81 2.48 12.60
N ILE A 262 -0.20 2.96 13.31
CA ILE A 262 -1.61 2.84 12.95
C ILE A 262 -2.15 4.25 12.75
N SER A 263 -2.80 4.51 11.61
CA SER A 263 -3.36 5.83 11.31
C SER A 263 -4.74 5.75 10.68
N THR A 264 -5.50 6.80 10.85
CA THR A 264 -6.79 7.01 10.18
C THR A 264 -6.80 8.42 9.62
N GLU A 265 -7.07 8.56 8.32
CA GLU A 265 -7.14 9.85 7.63
C GLU A 265 -8.43 9.93 6.82
N THR A 266 -9.04 11.12 6.80
CA THR A 266 -10.24 11.39 6.00
C THR A 266 -10.02 12.62 5.12
N THR A 267 -10.23 12.45 3.81
CA THR A 267 -10.30 13.55 2.85
C THR A 267 -11.78 13.94 2.67
N PHE A 268 -12.09 15.20 2.76
CA PHE A 268 -13.47 15.72 2.73
C PHE A 268 -13.84 16.20 1.33
N ASP A 269 -15.05 15.88 0.89
CA ASP A 269 -15.62 16.42 -0.35
C ASP A 269 -15.94 17.91 -0.20
N THR A 270 -16.48 18.31 0.95
CA THR A 270 -16.68 19.72 1.36
C THR A 270 -15.70 20.04 2.47
N TYR A 271 -14.94 21.13 2.32
CA TYR A 271 -13.93 21.50 3.31
C TYR A 271 -14.56 21.89 4.63
N ILE A 272 -13.91 21.53 5.73
CA ILE A 272 -14.35 21.85 7.08
C ILE A 272 -13.84 23.25 7.44
N HIS A 273 -14.75 24.15 7.78
CA HIS A 273 -14.45 25.50 8.26
C HIS A 273 -14.66 25.65 9.76
N GLU A 274 -15.46 24.80 10.36
CA GLU A 274 -15.80 24.86 11.78
C GLU A 274 -14.89 23.97 12.62
N ARG A 275 -14.28 24.56 13.68
CA ARG A 275 -13.41 23.84 14.60
C ARG A 275 -14.15 22.71 15.33
N ALA A 276 -15.43 22.92 15.67
CA ALA A 276 -16.25 21.92 16.34
C ALA A 276 -16.42 20.66 15.48
N GLN A 277 -16.72 20.82 14.19
CA GLN A 277 -16.82 19.71 13.24
C GLN A 277 -15.50 18.96 13.08
N ALA A 278 -14.37 19.70 12.98
CA ALA A 278 -13.05 19.10 12.90
C ALA A 278 -12.71 18.26 14.15
N ARG A 279 -13.08 18.75 15.34
CA ARG A 279 -12.90 18.04 16.62
C ARG A 279 -13.69 16.73 16.67
N GLN A 280 -14.93 16.71 16.17
CA GLN A 280 -15.73 15.47 16.09
C GLN A 280 -15.06 14.42 15.20
N VAL A 281 -14.52 14.82 14.04
CA VAL A 281 -13.78 13.92 13.14
C VAL A 281 -12.53 13.37 13.81
N LEU A 282 -11.74 14.21 14.47
CA LEU A 282 -10.53 13.78 15.17
C LEU A 282 -10.84 12.84 16.35
N LEU A 283 -11.94 13.07 17.07
CA LEU A 283 -12.42 12.18 18.13
C LEU A 283 -12.75 10.79 17.58
N ASP A 284 -13.51 10.73 16.48
CA ASP A 284 -13.83 9.45 15.79
C ASP A 284 -12.55 8.73 15.34
N GLN A 285 -11.60 9.46 14.76
CA GLN A 285 -10.32 8.90 14.33
C GLN A 285 -9.47 8.38 15.50
N CYS A 286 -9.51 9.03 16.67
CA CYS A 286 -8.88 8.50 17.88
C CYS A 286 -9.49 7.16 18.30
N HIS A 287 -10.83 7.06 18.29
CA HIS A 287 -11.52 5.79 18.57
C HIS A 287 -11.15 4.69 17.57
N GLN A 288 -11.11 5.01 16.26
CA GLN A 288 -10.72 4.05 15.24
C GLN A 288 -9.26 3.58 15.40
N CYS A 289 -8.33 4.47 15.73
CA CYS A 289 -6.94 4.11 16.03
C CYS A 289 -6.86 3.21 17.28
N ALA A 290 -7.54 3.59 18.37
CA ALA A 290 -7.53 2.83 19.62
C ALA A 290 -8.10 1.41 19.44
N ILE A 291 -9.23 1.25 18.75
CA ILE A 291 -9.81 -0.06 18.43
C ILE A 291 -8.80 -0.94 17.67
N ARG A 292 -8.11 -0.37 16.68
CA ARG A 292 -7.11 -1.09 15.88
C ARG A 292 -5.87 -1.45 16.69
N LEU A 293 -5.40 -0.56 17.58
CA LEU A 293 -4.31 -0.84 18.51
C LEU A 293 -4.65 -2.05 19.38
N ARG A 294 -5.80 -2.04 20.06
CA ARG A 294 -6.25 -3.13 20.93
C ARG A 294 -6.45 -4.44 20.18
N LYS A 295 -7.06 -4.39 19.00
CA LYS A 295 -7.27 -5.58 18.15
C LYS A 295 -5.98 -6.31 17.80
N HIS A 296 -4.88 -5.57 17.65
CA HIS A 296 -3.56 -6.12 17.30
C HIS A 296 -2.63 -6.28 18.52
N GLY A 297 -3.10 -5.98 19.73
CA GLY A 297 -2.30 -6.07 20.96
C GLY A 297 -1.16 -5.05 21.02
N TRP A 298 -1.37 -3.85 20.45
CA TRP A 298 -0.40 -2.77 20.43
C TRP A 298 -0.82 -1.61 21.32
N GLN A 299 0.17 -0.91 21.86
CA GLN A 299 0.05 0.41 22.49
C GLN A 299 0.97 1.38 21.78
N ALA A 300 0.58 2.66 21.68
CA ALA A 300 1.35 3.70 21.04
C ALA A 300 2.09 4.58 22.05
N ARG A 301 3.34 4.92 21.77
CA ARG A 301 4.14 5.91 22.52
C ARG A 301 4.09 7.30 21.91
N VAL A 302 3.66 7.45 20.68
CA VAL A 302 3.57 8.73 19.98
C VAL A 302 2.20 8.84 19.33
N VAL A 303 1.57 10.00 19.50
CA VAL A 303 0.35 10.37 18.76
C VAL A 303 0.61 11.64 17.97
N GLY A 304 0.05 11.71 16.77
CA GLY A 304 0.17 12.88 15.90
C GLY A 304 -1.10 13.17 15.13
N ILE A 305 -1.21 14.42 14.70
CA ILE A 305 -2.26 14.88 13.82
C ILE A 305 -1.69 15.35 12.49
N LYS A 306 -2.49 15.19 11.45
CA LYS A 306 -2.21 15.69 10.10
C LYS A 306 -3.40 16.54 9.65
N VAL A 307 -3.12 17.78 9.29
CA VAL A 307 -4.11 18.74 8.77
C VAL A 307 -3.64 19.18 7.41
N ARG A 308 -4.47 19.04 6.39
CA ARG A 308 -4.20 19.58 5.05
C ARG A 308 -5.30 20.56 4.68
N ASP A 309 -4.92 21.74 4.24
CA ASP A 309 -5.84 22.79 3.81
C ASP A 309 -6.29 22.62 2.35
N GLY A 310 -7.19 23.51 1.90
CA GLY A 310 -7.69 23.55 0.52
C GLY A 310 -6.60 23.83 -0.53
N ASN A 311 -5.48 24.45 -0.15
CA ASN A 311 -4.33 24.73 -1.00
C ASN A 311 -3.30 23.58 -0.98
N PHE A 312 -3.64 22.42 -0.41
CA PHE A 312 -2.77 21.25 -0.26
C PHE A 312 -1.56 21.44 0.66
N LYS A 313 -1.48 22.55 1.40
CA LYS A 313 -0.47 22.73 2.45
C LYS A 313 -0.78 21.79 3.61
N THR A 314 0.21 20.98 3.98
CA THR A 314 0.06 19.97 5.04
C THR A 314 0.83 20.42 6.28
N LEU A 315 0.17 20.40 7.43
CA LEU A 315 0.75 20.59 8.74
C LEU A 315 0.65 19.27 9.51
N THR A 316 1.73 18.88 10.17
CA THR A 316 1.76 17.75 11.09
C THR A 316 2.26 18.19 12.44
N ARG A 317 1.67 17.65 13.51
CA ARG A 317 2.15 17.84 14.90
C ARG A 317 2.08 16.49 15.58
N SER A 318 3.07 16.19 16.40
CA SER A 318 3.10 14.96 17.17
C SER A 318 3.59 15.22 18.59
N ARG A 319 3.25 14.31 19.49
CA ARG A 319 3.65 14.33 20.90
C ARG A 319 4.05 12.92 21.31
N THR A 320 5.18 12.81 22.01
CA THR A 320 5.52 11.60 22.75
C THR A 320 4.70 11.56 24.04
N LEU A 321 4.05 10.43 24.27
CA LEU A 321 3.17 10.21 25.41
C LEU A 321 4.02 9.84 26.65
N ALA A 322 3.57 10.24 27.82
CA ALA A 322 4.22 9.87 29.07
C ALA A 322 4.21 8.33 29.25
N GLU A 323 3.08 7.70 28.92
CA GLU A 323 2.91 6.25 28.96
C GLU A 323 2.35 5.73 27.63
N PRO A 324 2.71 4.49 27.22
CA PRO A 324 2.09 3.86 26.07
C PRO A 324 0.59 3.68 26.30
N THR A 325 -0.22 3.89 25.25
CA THR A 325 -1.67 3.76 25.38
C THR A 325 -2.34 3.10 24.19
N ASP A 326 -3.46 2.45 24.43
CA ASP A 326 -4.43 1.96 23.45
C ASP A 326 -5.84 2.50 23.71
N THR A 327 -5.98 3.52 24.60
CA THR A 327 -7.27 4.11 24.97
C THR A 327 -7.58 5.32 24.11
N ALA A 328 -8.81 5.37 23.57
CA ALA A 328 -9.28 6.46 22.74
C ALA A 328 -9.36 7.78 23.52
N ARG A 329 -9.73 7.70 24.80
CA ARG A 329 -9.84 8.87 25.68
C ARG A 329 -8.49 9.60 25.80
N TYR A 330 -7.42 8.89 26.17
CA TYR A 330 -6.10 9.51 26.34
C TYR A 330 -5.54 10.02 24.99
N LEU A 331 -5.73 9.24 23.91
CA LEU A 331 -5.37 9.73 22.57
C LEU A 331 -6.11 11.03 22.22
N TRP A 332 -7.41 11.11 22.52
CA TRP A 332 -8.22 12.30 22.25
C TRP A 332 -7.78 13.52 23.06
N GLU A 333 -7.47 13.36 24.34
CA GLU A 333 -6.95 14.45 25.16
C GLU A 333 -5.71 15.08 24.50
N GLN A 334 -4.74 14.26 24.11
CA GLN A 334 -3.51 14.71 23.46
C GLN A 334 -3.75 15.31 22.08
N VAL A 335 -4.59 14.67 21.24
CA VAL A 335 -4.96 15.15 19.90
C VAL A 335 -5.71 16.48 19.97
N SER A 336 -6.61 16.62 20.94
CA SER A 336 -7.37 17.84 21.15
C SER A 336 -6.49 19.06 21.46
N GLU A 337 -5.47 18.88 22.31
CA GLU A 337 -4.48 19.91 22.61
C GLU A 337 -3.61 20.27 21.39
N LEU A 338 -3.11 19.25 20.66
CA LEU A 338 -2.33 19.47 19.45
C LEU A 338 -3.13 20.23 18.40
N PHE A 339 -4.42 19.92 18.26
CA PHE A 339 -5.29 20.62 17.31
C PHE A 339 -5.67 22.03 17.79
N ALA A 340 -5.86 22.23 19.10
CA ALA A 340 -6.15 23.55 19.66
C ALA A 340 -5.02 24.56 19.39
N ALA A 341 -3.77 24.09 19.39
CA ALA A 341 -2.60 24.92 19.11
C ALA A 341 -2.46 25.32 17.63
N LEU A 342 -3.25 24.75 16.72
CA LEU A 342 -3.20 25.09 15.29
C LEU A 342 -4.27 26.12 14.93
N PRO A 343 -3.92 27.13 14.09
CA PRO A 343 -4.93 28.00 13.52
C PRO A 343 -5.82 27.23 12.54
N MET A 344 -7.10 27.62 12.44
CA MET A 344 -7.97 27.11 11.39
C MET A 344 -7.54 27.71 10.04
N PRO A 345 -7.33 26.86 9.00
CA PRO A 345 -6.96 27.38 7.69
C PRO A 345 -8.12 28.21 7.09
N PRO A 346 -7.88 29.42 6.56
CA PRO A 346 -8.93 30.23 5.93
C PRO A 346 -9.65 29.51 4.77
N GLN A 347 -8.91 28.66 4.04
CA GLN A 347 -9.42 27.87 2.91
C GLN A 347 -10.21 26.64 3.36
N GLY A 348 -10.37 26.43 4.67
CA GLY A 348 -10.96 25.23 5.23
C GLY A 348 -10.01 24.03 5.23
N ILE A 349 -10.39 23.01 5.96
CA ILE A 349 -9.64 21.75 6.09
C ILE A 349 -10.12 20.76 5.02
N ARG A 350 -9.20 20.34 4.16
CA ARG A 350 -9.42 19.32 3.14
C ARG A 350 -9.21 17.91 3.67
N LEU A 351 -8.25 17.68 4.60
CA LEU A 351 -7.94 16.37 5.16
C LEU A 351 -7.58 16.53 6.63
N LEU A 352 -8.11 15.62 7.43
CA LEU A 352 -7.71 15.38 8.82
C LEU A 352 -7.25 13.95 8.99
N GLY A 353 -6.24 13.75 9.85
CA GLY A 353 -5.77 12.43 10.23
C GLY A 353 -5.20 12.38 11.63
N VAL A 354 -5.39 11.23 12.28
CA VAL A 354 -4.74 10.85 13.53
C VAL A 354 -3.80 9.68 13.22
N ARG A 355 -2.59 9.73 13.76
CA ARG A 355 -1.56 8.71 13.62
C ARG A 355 -1.00 8.34 14.99
N THR A 356 -0.85 7.05 15.21
CA THR A 356 -0.19 6.47 16.38
C THR A 356 1.08 5.76 15.93
N GLU A 357 2.19 6.00 16.64
CA GLU A 357 3.53 5.55 16.23
C GLU A 357 4.31 5.00 17.44
N SER A 358 5.49 4.43 17.15
CA SER A 358 6.36 3.81 18.16
C SER A 358 5.59 2.77 18.95
N LEU A 359 5.01 1.80 18.22
CA LEU A 359 4.15 0.79 18.77
C LEU A 359 4.96 -0.18 19.64
N VAL A 360 4.40 -0.52 20.81
CA VAL A 360 4.92 -1.53 21.74
C VAL A 360 3.84 -2.57 22.03
N ARG A 361 4.22 -3.78 22.37
CA ARG A 361 3.25 -4.83 22.74
C ARG A 361 2.54 -4.49 24.03
N ALA A 362 1.23 -4.71 24.07
CA ALA A 362 0.39 -4.45 25.24
C ALA A 362 0.63 -5.41 26.42
N ASP A 363 1.27 -6.56 26.15
CA ASP A 363 1.68 -7.58 27.13
C ASP A 363 3.09 -7.32 27.71
N GLY A 364 3.79 -6.30 27.23
CA GLY A 364 5.05 -5.86 27.81
C GLY A 364 4.86 -5.35 29.25
N ALA A 365 5.85 -5.58 30.12
CA ALA A 365 5.86 -5.02 31.48
C ALA A 365 5.86 -3.48 31.39
N VAL A 366 4.69 -2.87 31.52
CA VAL A 366 4.53 -1.42 31.62
C VAL A 366 4.43 -1.10 33.10
N GLN A 367 5.30 -0.22 33.60
CA GLN A 367 5.18 0.31 34.94
C GLN A 367 3.86 1.09 35.00
N LEU A 368 2.89 0.57 35.77
CA LEU A 368 1.61 1.23 35.97
C LEU A 368 1.83 2.49 36.82
N SER A 369 1.42 3.63 36.30
CA SER A 369 1.32 4.86 37.07
C SER A 369 0.04 4.83 37.89
N PHE A 370 0.06 5.48 39.05
CA PHE A 370 -1.12 5.60 39.95
C PHE A 370 -2.30 6.36 39.28
N ASP A 371 -2.04 7.09 38.19
CA ASP A 371 -3.02 7.85 37.38
C ASP A 371 -3.49 7.10 36.14
N SER A 372 -3.15 5.82 35.94
CA SER A 372 -3.60 5.05 34.79
C SER A 372 -5.13 4.93 34.81
N ASP A 373 -5.78 5.36 33.71
CA ASP A 373 -7.24 5.34 33.55
C ASP A 373 -7.73 3.90 33.25
N GLU A 374 -7.50 2.98 34.20
CA GLU A 374 -7.93 1.58 34.10
C GLU A 374 -9.43 1.44 33.83
N ARG A 375 -10.22 2.38 34.32
CA ARG A 375 -11.68 2.37 34.11
C ARG A 375 -12.03 2.62 32.66
N SER A 376 -11.38 3.59 32.00
CA SER A 376 -11.56 3.83 30.56
C SER A 376 -11.10 2.63 29.73
N ALA A 377 -9.95 2.04 30.04
CA ALA A 377 -9.45 0.87 29.33
C ALA A 377 -10.41 -0.33 29.44
N LYS A 378 -10.96 -0.61 30.63
CA LYS A 378 -11.96 -1.68 30.84
C LYS A 378 -13.26 -1.39 30.07
N THR A 379 -13.73 -0.15 30.11
CA THR A 379 -14.94 0.28 29.38
C THR A 379 -14.77 0.14 27.87
N GLU A 380 -13.64 0.56 27.33
CA GLU A 380 -13.37 0.48 25.89
C GLU A 380 -13.21 -0.98 25.43
N LYS A 381 -12.58 -1.85 26.21
CA LYS A 381 -12.52 -3.30 25.92
C LYS A 381 -13.91 -3.95 25.92
N ALA A 382 -14.77 -3.60 26.89
CA ALA A 382 -16.15 -4.09 26.90
C ALA A 382 -16.95 -3.59 25.69
N ALA A 383 -16.76 -2.32 25.29
CA ALA A 383 -17.38 -1.79 24.08
C ALA A 383 -16.89 -2.49 22.80
N ASP A 384 -15.60 -2.88 22.73
CA ASP A 384 -15.06 -3.63 21.61
C ASP A 384 -15.69 -5.04 21.51
N ALA A 385 -15.88 -5.74 22.62
CA ALA A 385 -16.57 -7.03 22.66
C ALA A 385 -18.03 -6.93 22.17
N ILE A 386 -18.72 -5.83 22.51
CA ILE A 386 -20.07 -5.54 22.00
C ILE A 386 -20.04 -5.32 20.48
N ARG A 387 -19.09 -4.52 19.97
CA ARG A 387 -18.96 -4.26 18.53
C ARG A 387 -18.65 -5.52 17.72
N GLU A 388 -17.84 -6.40 18.27
CA GLU A 388 -17.47 -7.66 17.62
C GLU A 388 -18.66 -8.61 17.54
N ARG A 389 -19.51 -8.70 18.58
CA ARG A 389 -20.64 -9.61 18.65
C ARG A 389 -21.87 -9.11 17.88
N TRP A 390 -22.16 -7.80 17.91
CA TRP A 390 -23.41 -7.23 17.38
C TRP A 390 -23.23 -6.17 16.30
N GLY A 391 -21.98 -5.84 15.93
CA GLY A 391 -21.66 -4.89 14.87
C GLY A 391 -21.15 -3.55 15.37
N ALA A 392 -20.29 -2.94 14.55
CA ALA A 392 -19.53 -1.75 14.89
C ALA A 392 -20.36 -0.47 15.16
N GLY A 393 -21.66 -0.52 14.80
CA GLY A 393 -22.51 0.67 14.85
C GLY A 393 -23.34 0.85 16.12
N LEU A 394 -23.36 -0.13 17.02
CA LEU A 394 -24.29 -0.16 18.14
C LEU A 394 -23.81 0.60 19.37
N ILE A 395 -22.51 0.79 19.53
CA ILE A 395 -21.94 1.50 20.68
C ILE A 395 -20.84 2.45 20.21
N GLY A 396 -20.89 3.69 20.70
CA GLY A 396 -19.92 4.74 20.38
C GLY A 396 -19.99 5.89 21.39
N PRO A 397 -19.07 6.86 21.27
CA PRO A 397 -19.10 8.05 22.11
C PRO A 397 -20.39 8.85 21.89
N ALA A 398 -21.01 9.34 22.97
CA ALA A 398 -22.23 10.16 22.88
C ALA A 398 -22.01 11.42 21.99
N ALA A 399 -20.81 11.99 22.01
CA ALA A 399 -20.45 13.15 21.19
C ALA A 399 -20.45 12.87 19.66
N LEU A 400 -20.51 11.59 19.23
CA LEU A 400 -20.59 11.18 17.83
C LEU A 400 -21.99 10.68 17.43
N LEU A 401 -22.97 10.70 18.35
CA LEU A 401 -24.35 10.36 18.08
C LEU A 401 -24.95 11.43 17.14
N GLY A 402 -25.60 10.98 16.07
CA GLY A 402 -26.21 11.88 15.07
C GLY A 402 -25.27 12.36 13.96
N THR A 403 -23.98 12.04 14.01
CA THR A 403 -23.10 12.26 12.86
C THR A 403 -23.39 11.21 11.78
N PRO A 404 -23.65 11.60 10.51
CA PRO A 404 -23.87 10.63 9.46
C PRO A 404 -22.65 9.71 9.32
N LYS A 405 -22.86 8.40 9.45
CA LYS A 405 -21.82 7.40 9.18
C LYS A 405 -21.39 7.55 7.72
N ARG A 406 -20.13 7.88 7.50
CA ARG A 406 -19.54 7.89 6.17
C ARG A 406 -19.27 6.45 5.74
N ASN A 407 -19.93 6.02 4.66
CA ASN A 407 -19.65 4.77 3.95
C ASN A 407 -18.27 4.79 3.28
#